data_66c4516d25331d52c4504ed3668e7d92
#
_entry.id   66c4516d25331d52c4504ed3668e7d92
#
_cell.length_a   1.000
_cell.length_b   1.000
_cell.length_c   1.000
_cell.angle_alpha   90.00
_cell.angle_beta   90.00
_cell.angle_gamma   90.00
#
_symmetry.space_group_name_H-M   'P 1'
#
loop_
_entity.id
_entity.type
_entity.pdbx_description
1 polymer ?
#
loop_
_entity_poly.entity_id
_entity_poly.type
_entity_poly.pdbx_seq_one_letter_code
_entity_poly.pdbx_strand_id
1 'polypeptide(L)' 'MQGKIIKGIAGFYYVYGEDEVLYECKAKGIFRKDNQKPLVGDNVEITIL' A
#
# COMPACT_ATOMS: atom_id res chain seq x y z
N MET A 1 -6.93 -2.45 -6.50
CA MET A 1 -6.50 -3.75 -5.91
C MET A 1 -6.24 -3.59 -4.42
N GLN A 2 -6.69 -4.52 -3.64
CA GLN A 2 -6.41 -4.51 -2.21
C GLN A 2 -5.10 -5.22 -1.91
N GLY A 3 -4.40 -4.73 -0.89
CA GLY A 3 -3.15 -5.32 -0.47
C GLY A 3 -2.81 -4.94 0.96
N LYS A 4 -1.71 -5.48 1.45
CA LYS A 4 -1.24 -5.22 2.80
C LYS A 4 0.13 -4.58 2.76
N ILE A 5 0.30 -3.49 3.48
CA ILE A 5 1.60 -2.82 3.57
C ILE A 5 2.52 -3.65 4.45
N ILE A 6 3.63 -4.10 3.89
CA ILE A 6 4.61 -4.89 4.64
C ILE A 6 5.87 -4.11 4.99
N LYS A 7 6.09 -2.97 4.34
CA LYS A 7 7.31 -2.18 4.56
C LYS A 7 7.10 -0.76 4.06
N GLY A 8 7.75 0.22 4.71
CA GLY A 8 7.77 1.61 4.26
C GLY A 8 9.17 2.16 4.36
N ILE A 9 9.72 2.70 3.26
CA ILE A 9 11.06 3.27 3.22
C ILE A 9 11.04 4.53 2.37
N ALA A 10 11.54 5.64 2.92
CA ALA A 10 11.82 6.87 2.18
C ALA A 10 10.66 7.35 1.30
N GLY A 11 9.44 7.29 1.82
CA GLY A 11 8.26 7.73 1.09
C GLY A 11 7.66 6.70 0.15
N PHE A 12 8.26 5.53 0.04
CA PHE A 12 7.73 4.42 -0.73
C PHE A 12 7.19 3.35 0.20
N TYR A 13 6.10 2.72 -0.23
CA TYR A 13 5.48 1.64 0.52
C TYR A 13 5.47 0.38 -0.33
N TYR A 14 5.81 -0.73 0.30
CA TYR A 14 5.77 -2.02 -0.35
C TYR A 14 4.50 -2.73 0.08
N VAL A 15 3.63 -2.99 -0.89
CA VAL A 15 2.30 -3.56 -0.65
C VAL A 15 2.24 -4.94 -1.28
N TYR A 16 1.91 -5.93 -0.47
CA TYR A 16 1.69 -7.27 -0.96
C TYR A 16 0.24 -7.38 -1.42
N GLY A 17 0.06 -7.46 -2.74
CA GLY A 17 -1.26 -7.47 -3.34
C GLY A 17 -2.01 -8.79 -3.19
N GLU A 18 -3.30 -8.76 -3.44
CA GLU A 18 -4.13 -9.96 -3.39
C GLU A 18 -3.80 -10.97 -4.49
N ASP A 19 -3.04 -10.55 -5.51
CA ASP A 19 -2.52 -11.40 -6.57
C ASP A 19 -1.17 -12.04 -6.19
N GLU A 20 -0.74 -11.91 -4.94
CA GLU A 20 0.51 -12.44 -4.43
C GLU A 20 1.75 -11.79 -5.05
N VAL A 21 1.61 -10.55 -5.54
CA VAL A 21 2.71 -9.77 -6.10
C VAL A 21 3.03 -8.60 -5.17
N LEU A 22 4.32 -8.33 -4.99
CA LEU A 22 4.77 -7.20 -4.20
C LEU A 22 4.87 -5.97 -5.08
N TYR A 23 4.18 -4.91 -4.67
CA TYR A 23 4.16 -3.64 -5.41
C TYR A 23 4.87 -2.55 -4.62
N GLU A 24 5.67 -1.76 -5.32
CA GLU A 24 6.26 -0.55 -4.76
C GLU A 24 5.35 0.63 -5.10
N CYS A 25 4.84 1.30 -4.06
CA CYS A 25 3.86 2.37 -4.24
C CYS A 25 4.31 3.64 -3.55
N LYS A 26 3.96 4.78 -4.13
CA LYS A 26 4.08 6.06 -3.45
C LYS A 26 2.83 6.29 -2.59
N ALA A 27 2.97 7.10 -1.53
CA ALA A 27 1.87 7.35 -0.60
C ALA A 27 0.58 7.81 -1.29
N LYS A 28 0.69 8.64 -2.32
CA LYS A 28 -0.49 9.16 -3.03
C LYS A 28 -1.21 8.12 -3.87
N GLY A 29 -0.61 6.96 -4.09
CA GLY A 29 -1.24 5.85 -4.80
C GLY A 29 -1.90 4.84 -3.87
N ILE A 30 -1.89 5.10 -2.57
CA ILE A 30 -2.40 4.20 -1.55
C ILE A 30 -3.57 4.85 -0.84
N PHE A 31 -4.68 4.14 -0.73
CA PHE A 31 -5.89 4.67 -0.10
C PHE A 31 -6.25 3.84 1.13
N ARG A 32 -6.44 4.53 2.26
CA ARG A 32 -6.99 3.95 3.47
C ARG A 32 -8.43 4.40 3.67
N LYS A 33 -9.19 3.54 4.30
CA LYS A 33 -10.60 3.79 4.54
C LYS A 33 -10.87 5.03 5.39
N ASP A 34 -9.96 5.36 6.30
CA ASP A 34 -10.12 6.44 7.27
C ASP A 34 -9.28 7.68 6.96
N ASN A 35 -8.70 7.78 5.77
CA ASN A 35 -7.88 8.90 5.33
C ASN A 35 -6.65 9.17 6.19
N GLN A 36 -6.19 8.19 6.93
CA GLN A 36 -4.97 8.34 7.72
C GLN A 36 -3.73 7.93 6.92
N LYS A 37 -2.57 8.29 7.43
CA LYS A 37 -1.31 7.89 6.79
C LYS A 37 -1.19 6.36 6.76
N PRO A 38 -0.70 5.80 5.64
CA PRO A 38 -0.48 4.35 5.58
C PRO A 38 0.55 3.90 6.62
N LEU A 39 0.26 2.79 7.26
CA LEU A 39 1.16 2.20 8.26
C LEU A 39 1.43 0.74 7.90
N VAL A 40 2.62 0.27 8.25
CA VAL A 40 2.96 -1.14 8.05
C VAL A 40 1.95 -2.02 8.78
N GLY A 41 1.45 -3.05 8.08
CA GLY A 41 0.43 -3.94 8.61
C GLY A 41 -0.99 -3.58 8.22
N ASP A 42 -1.19 -2.41 7.61
CA ASP A 42 -2.53 -1.98 7.20
C ASP A 42 -2.96 -2.64 5.90
N ASN A 43 -4.25 -2.88 5.80
CA ASN A 43 -4.88 -3.25 4.54
C ASN A 43 -5.26 -1.97 3.79
N VAL A 44 -4.84 -1.86 2.54
CA VAL A 44 -5.03 -0.65 1.74
C VAL A 44 -5.51 -1.00 0.35
N GLU A 45 -6.08 0.01 -0.31
CA GLU A 45 -6.42 -0.06 -1.72
C GLU A 45 -5.32 0.63 -2.51
N ILE A 46 -4.81 -0.03 -3.55
CA ILE A 46 -3.79 0.57 -4.43
C ILE A 46 -4.30 0.64 -5.86
N THR A 47 -3.85 1.67 -6.57
CA THR A 47 -4.16 1.85 -7.98
C THR A 47 -2.99 1.35 -8.81
N ILE A 48 -3.27 0.44 -9.75
CA ILE A 48 -2.26 -0.10 -10.64
C ILE A 48 -2.51 0.47 -12.04
N LEU A 49 -1.49 1.06 -12.59
CA LEU A 49 -1.54 1.64 -13.93
C LEU A 49 -1.07 0.66 -14.99
#